data_cfdfb76d4aa44084fbb72392b3cdfbd9
#
_entry.id   cfdfb76d4aa44084fbb72392b3cdfbd9
#
_cell.length_a   1.000
_cell.length_b   1.000
_cell.length_c   1.000
_cell.angle_alpha   90.00
_cell.angle_beta   90.00
_cell.angle_gamma   90.00
#
_symmetry.space_group_name_H-M   'P 1'
#
loop_
_entity.id
_entity.type
_entity.pdbx_description
1 polymer ?
#
loop_
_entity_poly.entity_id
_entity_poly.type
_entity_poly.pdbx_seq_one_letter_code
_entity_poly.pdbx_strand_id
1 'polypeptide(L)'
;MKLPILLTSLFLGSSLSSTNTTSDANKFSTESKKRIVTGNGEILPIGTVYLVIDKSDYELNVYDDKGWFATYPVVFGNNSLGDKRMEGDRCTPEGSFHIISKKIHNKWDRFIALDYPTKESYEKFRERKFRGEIPANARIGGGVGIHGTWPNDDYIIDRYKNWTNGCISMKNNDVEDLYSYLPVGTSVTIRQ
;
A
#
# COMPACT_ATOMS: atom_id res chain seq x y z
N MET A 1 48.41 -68.29 28.36
CA MET A 1 48.48 -66.82 28.33
C MET A 1 47.44 -66.32 27.32
N LYS A 2 46.32 -65.79 27.78
CA LYS A 2 45.20 -65.20 26.97
C LYS A 2 45.21 -63.72 27.17
N LEU A 3 45.43 -62.98 26.07
CA LEU A 3 45.26 -61.51 26.02
C LEU A 3 43.81 -61.15 25.90
N PRO A 4 43.31 -60.10 26.57
CA PRO A 4 41.95 -59.61 26.37
C PRO A 4 41.89 -58.60 25.21
N ILE A 5 40.85 -58.76 24.42
CA ILE A 5 40.47 -57.87 23.31
C ILE A 5 39.78 -56.64 23.89
N LEU A 6 40.29 -55.44 23.60
CA LEU A 6 39.71 -54.15 23.97
C LEU A 6 38.70 -53.76 22.89
N LEU A 7 37.41 -53.71 23.24
CA LEU A 7 36.36 -53.20 22.38
C LEU A 7 36.24 -51.68 22.59
N THR A 8 36.65 -50.90 21.58
CA THR A 8 36.36 -49.42 21.54
C THR A 8 35.03 -49.20 20.89
N SER A 9 34.03 -48.75 21.68
CA SER A 9 32.74 -48.29 21.20
C SER A 9 32.86 -46.88 20.58
N LEU A 10 32.62 -46.80 19.27
CA LEU A 10 32.50 -45.53 18.55
C LEU A 10 31.10 -44.93 18.80
N PHE A 11 31.00 -43.83 19.57
CA PHE A 11 29.81 -43.04 19.66
C PHE A 11 29.69 -42.15 18.41
N LEU A 12 28.75 -42.47 17.50
CA LEU A 12 28.30 -41.54 16.47
C LEU A 12 27.38 -40.53 17.12
N GLY A 13 27.87 -39.32 17.34
CA GLY A 13 27.07 -38.17 17.66
C GLY A 13 26.30 -37.68 16.45
N SER A 14 25.01 -37.96 16.37
CA SER A 14 24.10 -37.35 15.43
C SER A 14 23.82 -35.91 15.84
N SER A 15 24.46 -34.95 15.15
CA SER A 15 24.11 -33.54 15.24
C SER A 15 22.75 -33.30 14.59
N LEU A 16 21.71 -33.13 15.38
CA LEU A 16 20.44 -32.57 14.91
C LEU A 16 20.70 -31.12 14.52
N SER A 17 20.80 -30.83 13.21
CA SER A 17 20.67 -29.49 12.67
C SER A 17 19.21 -29.06 12.85
N SER A 18 18.94 -28.24 13.86
CA SER A 18 17.69 -27.50 13.95
C SER A 18 17.68 -26.47 12.81
N THR A 19 16.94 -26.77 11.75
CA THR A 19 16.56 -25.78 10.76
C THR A 19 15.59 -24.82 11.44
N ASN A 20 16.09 -23.64 11.83
CA ASN A 20 15.26 -22.50 12.16
C ASN A 20 14.51 -22.10 10.89
N THR A 21 13.32 -22.61 10.71
CA THR A 21 12.31 -22.00 9.85
C THR A 21 11.88 -20.71 10.53
N THR A 22 12.59 -19.63 10.24
CA THR A 22 12.02 -18.28 10.43
C THR A 22 10.81 -18.20 9.51
N SER A 23 9.63 -18.32 10.12
CA SER A 23 8.38 -18.01 9.45
C SER A 23 8.49 -16.60 8.86
N ASP A 24 8.12 -16.44 7.59
CA ASP A 24 7.94 -15.15 6.89
C ASP A 24 6.79 -14.34 7.52
N ALA A 25 6.89 -14.08 8.82
CA ALA A 25 5.99 -13.23 9.54
C ALA A 25 6.43 -11.78 9.33
N ASN A 26 5.64 -11.05 8.56
CA ASN A 26 5.72 -9.63 8.26
C ASN A 26 6.73 -9.21 7.17
N LYS A 27 6.40 -9.49 5.91
CA LYS A 27 7.06 -8.88 4.75
C LYS A 27 6.89 -7.35 4.71
N PHE A 28 5.82 -6.83 5.30
CA PHE A 28 5.43 -5.42 5.22
C PHE A 28 5.51 -4.71 6.56
N SER A 29 5.83 -3.42 6.54
CA SER A 29 5.82 -2.58 7.75
C SER A 29 4.42 -2.06 8.04
N THR A 30 3.93 -2.24 9.27
CA THR A 30 2.65 -1.69 9.74
C THR A 30 2.78 -0.30 10.35
N GLU A 31 3.99 0.24 10.39
CA GLU A 31 4.27 1.56 10.96
C GLU A 31 4.65 2.55 9.87
N SER A 32 4.13 3.76 9.97
CA SER A 32 4.53 4.89 9.13
C SER A 32 5.95 5.34 9.48
N LYS A 33 6.69 5.80 8.46
CA LYS A 33 8.07 6.31 8.60
C LYS A 33 8.13 7.69 7.99
N LYS A 34 8.89 8.59 8.62
CA LYS A 34 9.10 9.95 8.14
C LYS A 34 10.58 10.32 8.27
N ARG A 35 11.09 11.12 7.32
CA ARG A 35 12.45 11.66 7.38
C ARG A 35 12.63 12.48 8.67
N ILE A 36 13.65 12.15 9.45
CA ILE A 36 14.01 12.88 10.67
C ILE A 36 14.86 14.10 10.28
N VAL A 37 14.44 15.29 10.69
CA VAL A 37 15.28 16.50 10.64
C VAL A 37 15.62 16.84 12.08
N THR A 38 16.90 16.93 12.38
CA THR A 38 17.37 17.32 13.72
C THR A 38 17.00 18.78 14.02
N GLY A 39 16.02 18.98 14.91
CA GLY A 39 15.52 20.29 15.33
C GLY A 39 14.11 20.18 15.92
N ASN A 40 13.75 21.07 16.83
CA ASN A 40 12.47 21.05 17.57
C ASN A 40 11.28 21.60 16.75
N GLY A 41 11.09 21.16 15.50
CA GLY A 41 10.02 21.65 14.62
C GLY A 41 9.22 20.54 13.98
N GLU A 42 7.98 20.84 13.61
CA GLU A 42 7.15 19.99 12.76
C GLU A 42 7.87 19.77 11.42
N ILE A 43 8.02 18.51 11.01
CA ILE A 43 8.73 18.16 9.78
C ILE A 43 7.75 18.24 8.63
N LEU A 44 7.88 19.25 7.80
CA LEU A 44 7.13 19.45 6.57
C LEU A 44 7.99 19.11 5.34
N PRO A 45 7.38 18.65 4.24
CA PRO A 45 8.10 18.45 2.98
C PRO A 45 8.57 19.78 2.39
N ILE A 46 9.65 19.73 1.59
CA ILE A 46 10.31 20.92 1.00
C ILE A 46 10.05 20.95 -0.51
N GLY A 47 9.46 22.06 -0.99
CA GLY A 47 9.24 22.28 -2.41
C GLY A 47 8.12 21.43 -3.00
N THR A 48 8.35 20.80 -4.16
CA THR A 48 7.33 20.04 -4.87
C THR A 48 7.12 18.68 -4.25
N VAL A 49 5.87 18.35 -3.89
CA VAL A 49 5.49 17.06 -3.32
C VAL A 49 4.84 16.17 -4.38
N TYR A 50 5.19 14.89 -4.41
CA TYR A 50 4.49 13.86 -5.19
C TYR A 50 4.39 12.54 -4.44
N LEU A 51 3.42 11.73 -4.83
CA LEU A 51 3.15 10.43 -4.21
C LEU A 51 3.43 9.29 -5.18
N VAL A 52 4.00 8.21 -4.65
CA VAL A 52 4.10 6.91 -5.31
C VAL A 52 3.43 5.87 -4.42
N ILE A 53 2.37 5.25 -4.92
CA ILE A 53 1.63 4.20 -4.23
C ILE A 53 2.00 2.87 -4.87
N ASP A 54 2.68 2.02 -4.12
CA ASP A 54 3.07 0.68 -4.55
C ASP A 54 2.12 -0.34 -3.93
N LYS A 55 1.35 -1.00 -4.80
CA LYS A 55 0.34 -1.97 -4.35
C LYS A 55 0.97 -3.28 -3.89
N SER A 56 2.09 -3.66 -4.49
CA SER A 56 2.80 -4.89 -4.13
C SER A 56 3.43 -4.80 -2.74
N ASP A 57 3.87 -3.61 -2.36
CA ASP A 57 4.50 -3.37 -1.07
C ASP A 57 3.52 -2.85 0.00
N TYR A 58 2.27 -2.57 -0.39
CA TYR A 58 1.26 -1.98 0.50
C TYR A 58 1.71 -0.64 1.11
N GLU A 59 2.38 0.17 0.31
CA GLU A 59 2.98 1.44 0.75
C GLU A 59 2.50 2.63 -0.09
N LEU A 60 2.29 3.75 0.61
CA LEU A 60 2.20 5.09 0.03
C LEU A 60 3.47 5.84 0.40
N ASN A 61 4.28 6.13 -0.58
CA ASN A 61 5.53 6.85 -0.43
C ASN A 61 5.37 8.31 -0.86
N VAL A 62 5.80 9.22 -0.02
CA VAL A 62 5.83 10.68 -0.25
C VAL A 62 7.25 11.09 -0.58
N TYR A 63 7.39 11.89 -1.61
CA TYR A 63 8.66 12.49 -2.03
C TYR A 63 8.52 14.01 -2.11
N ASP A 64 9.64 14.69 -1.89
CA ASP A 64 9.79 16.13 -2.05
C ASP A 64 11.09 16.46 -2.83
N ASP A 65 11.47 17.73 -2.94
CA ASP A 65 12.68 18.15 -3.66
C ASP A 65 13.99 17.58 -3.05
N LYS A 66 13.95 17.02 -1.85
CA LYS A 66 15.09 16.34 -1.19
C LYS A 66 15.02 14.81 -1.31
N GLY A 67 14.06 14.27 -2.07
CA GLY A 67 13.84 12.84 -2.24
C GLY A 67 12.79 12.29 -1.31
N TRP A 68 12.97 11.05 -0.81
CA TRP A 68 12.00 10.41 0.08
C TRP A 68 11.74 11.22 1.36
N PHE A 69 10.46 11.45 1.65
CA PHE A 69 10.01 12.20 2.81
C PHE A 69 9.32 11.30 3.85
N ALA A 70 8.33 10.50 3.42
CA ALA A 70 7.57 9.63 4.32
C ALA A 70 7.06 8.36 3.59
N THR A 71 6.77 7.33 4.37
CA THR A 71 6.09 6.10 3.92
C THR A 71 4.96 5.78 4.89
N TYR A 72 3.78 5.46 4.37
CA TYR A 72 2.60 5.07 5.11
C TYR A 72 2.10 3.72 4.64
N PRO A 73 1.77 2.79 5.57
CA PRO A 73 1.09 1.55 5.23
C PRO A 73 -0.31 1.83 4.67
N VAL A 74 -0.67 1.15 3.59
CA VAL A 74 -1.99 1.32 2.94
C VAL A 74 -2.58 -0.02 2.54
N VAL A 75 -3.91 -0.04 2.36
CA VAL A 75 -4.65 -1.15 1.77
C VAL A 75 -5.57 -0.65 0.66
N PHE A 76 -6.10 -1.55 -0.14
CA PHE A 76 -6.68 -1.27 -1.44
C PHE A 76 -8.09 -1.82 -1.62
N GLY A 77 -8.54 -1.85 -2.86
CA GLY A 77 -9.79 -2.46 -3.27
C GLY A 77 -9.86 -3.95 -2.91
N ASN A 78 -11.04 -4.40 -2.50
CA ASN A 78 -11.30 -5.73 -1.95
C ASN A 78 -11.43 -6.82 -3.05
N ASN A 79 -10.52 -6.83 -4.00
CA ASN A 79 -10.42 -7.89 -5.00
C ASN A 79 -8.93 -8.23 -5.22
N SER A 80 -8.42 -8.09 -6.42
CA SER A 80 -7.01 -8.31 -6.73
C SER A 80 -6.21 -7.00 -6.63
N LEU A 81 -4.89 -7.11 -6.52
CA LEU A 81 -3.99 -5.96 -6.68
C LEU A 81 -3.82 -5.52 -8.13
N GLY A 82 -4.46 -6.20 -9.11
CA GLY A 82 -4.44 -5.78 -10.52
C GLY A 82 -5.13 -4.44 -10.77
N ASP A 83 -4.91 -3.90 -11.96
CA ASP A 83 -5.49 -2.62 -12.37
C ASP A 83 -7.02 -2.65 -12.43
N LYS A 84 -7.65 -1.55 -12.08
CA LYS A 84 -9.10 -1.34 -12.21
C LYS A 84 -9.54 -1.39 -13.68
N ARG A 85 -10.56 -2.21 -13.95
CA ARG A 85 -11.06 -2.44 -15.31
C ARG A 85 -12.43 -1.81 -15.55
N MET A 86 -13.30 -1.80 -14.54
CA MET A 86 -14.69 -1.28 -14.64
C MET A 86 -15.26 -0.95 -13.26
N GLU A 87 -16.40 -0.29 -13.22
CA GLU A 87 -17.17 -0.08 -12.00
C GLU A 87 -17.59 -1.42 -11.37
N GLY A 88 -17.46 -1.53 -10.05
CA GLY A 88 -17.85 -2.71 -9.29
C GLY A 88 -16.81 -3.84 -9.26
N ASP A 89 -15.69 -3.74 -9.98
CA ASP A 89 -14.62 -4.73 -9.94
C ASP A 89 -13.82 -4.75 -8.63
N ARG A 90 -13.96 -3.72 -7.81
CA ARG A 90 -13.29 -3.53 -6.52
C ARG A 90 -11.76 -3.56 -6.60
N CYS A 91 -11.20 -3.18 -7.73
CA CYS A 91 -9.77 -3.00 -7.90
C CYS A 91 -9.39 -1.52 -7.77
N THR A 92 -8.20 -1.24 -7.24
CA THR A 92 -7.62 0.11 -7.23
C THR A 92 -6.95 0.37 -8.58
N PRO A 93 -7.23 1.54 -9.23
CA PRO A 93 -6.66 1.84 -10.53
C PRO A 93 -5.15 2.05 -10.49
N GLU A 94 -4.49 1.74 -11.61
CA GLU A 94 -3.07 2.04 -11.87
C GLU A 94 -2.93 3.14 -12.90
N GLY A 95 -1.93 4.00 -12.70
CA GLY A 95 -1.63 5.11 -13.60
C GLY A 95 -1.17 6.35 -12.87
N SER A 96 -1.22 7.47 -13.58
CA SER A 96 -0.87 8.80 -13.05
C SER A 96 -2.13 9.62 -12.84
N PHE A 97 -2.25 10.18 -11.65
CA PHE A 97 -3.40 10.94 -11.18
C PHE A 97 -2.94 12.24 -10.51
N HIS A 98 -3.92 13.11 -10.20
CA HIS A 98 -3.71 14.29 -9.39
C HIS A 98 -4.76 14.38 -8.30
N ILE A 99 -4.38 15.00 -7.18
CA ILE A 99 -5.32 15.35 -6.12
C ILE A 99 -6.17 16.52 -6.60
N ILE A 100 -7.51 16.33 -6.62
CA ILE A 100 -8.45 17.35 -7.08
C ILE A 100 -9.21 18.03 -5.96
N SER A 101 -9.33 17.39 -4.81
CA SER A 101 -9.96 17.99 -3.62
C SER A 101 -9.59 17.25 -2.34
N LYS A 102 -9.77 17.92 -1.22
CA LYS A 102 -9.55 17.39 0.13
C LYS A 102 -10.70 17.79 1.02
N LYS A 103 -11.21 16.87 1.84
CA LYS A 103 -12.29 17.16 2.79
C LYS A 103 -12.22 16.29 4.05
N ILE A 104 -12.75 16.81 5.15
CA ILE A 104 -13.09 16.01 6.33
C ILE A 104 -14.25 15.09 5.97
N HIS A 105 -14.21 13.85 6.41
CA HIS A 105 -15.23 12.85 6.08
C HIS A 105 -15.73 12.12 7.33
N ASN A 106 -17.03 12.17 7.60
CA ASN A 106 -17.62 11.66 8.84
C ASN A 106 -17.39 10.16 9.12
N LYS A 107 -17.14 9.36 8.08
CA LYS A 107 -16.93 7.91 8.21
C LYS A 107 -15.47 7.50 8.14
N TRP A 108 -14.66 8.22 7.39
CA TRP A 108 -13.29 7.84 7.03
C TRP A 108 -12.29 8.94 7.37
N ASP A 109 -12.60 9.72 8.36
CA ASP A 109 -11.81 10.82 8.90
C ASP A 109 -11.45 11.89 7.86
N ARG A 110 -10.61 11.57 6.89
CA ARG A 110 -10.23 12.45 5.75
C ARG A 110 -10.50 11.73 4.43
N PHE A 111 -10.80 12.52 3.40
CA PHE A 111 -10.91 12.03 2.02
C PHE A 111 -10.16 12.96 1.09
N ILE A 112 -9.16 12.42 0.40
CA ILE A 112 -8.31 13.09 -0.58
C ILE A 112 -8.68 12.52 -1.94
N ALA A 113 -9.42 13.26 -2.76
CA ALA A 113 -9.97 12.78 -4.02
C ALA A 113 -8.92 12.84 -5.14
N LEU A 114 -8.89 11.79 -5.97
CA LEU A 114 -8.09 11.72 -7.19
C LEU A 114 -8.95 12.01 -8.42
N ASP A 115 -8.33 12.48 -9.50
CA ASP A 115 -8.96 12.78 -10.80
C ASP A 115 -9.31 11.53 -11.64
N TYR A 116 -9.41 10.35 -11.00
CA TYR A 116 -9.89 9.14 -11.69
C TYR A 116 -11.39 9.25 -12.03
N PRO A 117 -11.83 8.93 -13.27
CA PRO A 117 -11.03 8.44 -14.39
C PRO A 117 -10.40 9.58 -15.21
N THR A 118 -9.11 9.44 -15.54
CA THR A 118 -8.37 10.32 -16.42
C THR A 118 -8.61 9.96 -17.92
N LYS A 119 -8.07 10.76 -18.84
CA LYS A 119 -8.08 10.44 -20.27
C LYS A 119 -7.46 9.06 -20.55
N GLU A 120 -6.31 8.76 -19.93
CA GLU A 120 -5.66 7.45 -20.03
C GLU A 120 -6.55 6.32 -19.50
N SER A 121 -7.22 6.53 -18.37
CA SER A 121 -8.17 5.55 -17.81
C SER A 121 -9.30 5.23 -18.82
N TYR A 122 -9.83 6.24 -19.50
CA TYR A 122 -10.84 6.04 -20.55
C TYR A 122 -10.30 5.32 -21.77
N GLU A 123 -9.04 5.57 -22.17
CA GLU A 123 -8.38 4.87 -23.26
C GLU A 123 -8.24 3.37 -22.96
N LYS A 124 -7.67 3.03 -21.82
CA LYS A 124 -7.58 1.64 -21.33
C LYS A 124 -8.97 0.97 -21.24
N PHE A 125 -9.97 1.68 -20.75
CA PHE A 125 -11.32 1.15 -20.63
C PHE A 125 -11.97 0.85 -21.99
N ARG A 126 -11.84 1.75 -23.00
CA ARG A 126 -12.35 1.54 -24.36
C ARG A 126 -11.66 0.38 -25.05
N GLU A 127 -10.33 0.27 -24.87
CA GLU A 127 -9.55 -0.84 -25.44
C GLU A 127 -9.99 -2.19 -24.88
N ARG A 128 -10.22 -2.29 -23.55
CA ARG A 128 -10.74 -3.50 -22.93
C ARG A 128 -12.14 -3.87 -23.43
N LYS A 129 -13.02 -2.89 -23.64
CA LYS A 129 -14.33 -3.13 -24.27
C LYS A 129 -14.18 -3.66 -25.69
N PHE A 130 -13.32 -3.05 -26.49
CA PHE A 130 -13.08 -3.45 -27.88
C PHE A 130 -12.56 -4.90 -27.97
N ARG A 131 -11.69 -5.29 -27.03
CA ARG A 131 -11.16 -6.66 -26.95
C ARG A 131 -12.13 -7.66 -26.31
N GLY A 132 -13.29 -7.22 -25.85
CA GLY A 132 -14.27 -8.11 -25.18
C GLY A 132 -13.82 -8.56 -23.77
N GLU A 133 -12.84 -7.89 -23.18
CA GLU A 133 -12.30 -8.23 -21.85
C GLU A 133 -13.23 -7.80 -20.69
N ILE A 134 -14.14 -6.88 -20.96
CA ILE A 134 -15.18 -6.40 -20.02
C ILE A 134 -16.53 -6.33 -20.75
N PRO A 135 -17.66 -6.43 -20.04
CA PRO A 135 -19.00 -6.37 -20.66
C PRO A 135 -19.23 -5.10 -21.48
N ALA A 136 -19.94 -5.21 -22.60
CA ALA A 136 -20.24 -4.08 -23.48
C ALA A 136 -21.00 -2.95 -22.75
N ASN A 137 -21.87 -3.29 -21.78
CA ASN A 137 -22.62 -2.36 -20.95
C ASN A 137 -21.86 -1.89 -19.70
N ALA A 138 -20.60 -2.31 -19.47
CA ALA A 138 -19.80 -1.89 -18.33
C ALA A 138 -19.62 -0.35 -18.32
N ARG A 139 -19.55 0.21 -17.10
CA ARG A 139 -19.18 1.62 -16.83
C ARG A 139 -17.78 1.66 -16.24
N ILE A 140 -17.07 2.76 -16.43
CA ILE A 140 -15.72 2.94 -15.92
C ILE A 140 -15.70 3.14 -14.40
N GLY A 141 -16.73 3.78 -13.84
CA GLY A 141 -16.81 4.18 -12.44
C GLY A 141 -16.00 5.44 -12.13
N GLY A 142 -15.87 5.77 -10.85
CA GLY A 142 -15.19 6.99 -10.38
C GLY A 142 -15.15 7.07 -8.87
N GLY A 143 -14.83 8.27 -8.34
CA GLY A 143 -14.84 8.52 -6.90
C GLY A 143 -13.70 7.82 -6.15
N VAL A 144 -12.56 7.60 -6.79
CA VAL A 144 -11.36 7.03 -6.16
C VAL A 144 -10.64 8.12 -5.37
N GLY A 145 -10.15 7.75 -4.20
CA GLY A 145 -9.38 8.65 -3.33
C GLY A 145 -8.58 7.90 -2.28
N ILE A 146 -7.86 8.66 -1.47
CA ILE A 146 -7.12 8.21 -0.31
C ILE A 146 -7.92 8.62 0.93
N HIS A 147 -8.14 7.70 1.88
CA HIS A 147 -8.96 7.98 3.05
C HIS A 147 -8.56 7.12 4.26
N GLY A 148 -9.01 7.51 5.44
CA GLY A 148 -8.85 6.75 6.67
C GLY A 148 -9.74 5.51 6.75
N THR A 149 -9.71 4.85 7.89
CA THR A 149 -10.57 3.71 8.21
C THR A 149 -11.89 4.17 8.83
N TRP A 150 -12.77 3.24 9.16
CA TRP A 150 -13.85 3.51 10.10
C TRP A 150 -13.27 3.85 11.48
N PRO A 151 -13.97 4.63 12.31
CA PRO A 151 -13.51 4.89 13.66
C PRO A 151 -13.15 3.60 14.41
N ASN A 152 -11.95 3.55 15.00
CA ASN A 152 -11.39 2.42 15.74
C ASN A 152 -11.06 1.14 14.90
N ASP A 153 -11.03 1.23 13.57
CA ASP A 153 -10.79 0.09 12.69
C ASP A 153 -9.37 0.08 12.06
N ASP A 154 -8.43 0.84 12.60
CA ASP A 154 -7.05 0.94 12.08
C ASP A 154 -6.31 -0.40 12.03
N TYR A 155 -6.74 -1.39 12.85
CA TYR A 155 -6.22 -2.76 12.80
C TYR A 155 -6.37 -3.45 11.43
N ILE A 156 -7.27 -2.96 10.57
CA ILE A 156 -7.46 -3.50 9.22
C ILE A 156 -6.23 -3.22 8.34
N ILE A 157 -5.57 -2.07 8.57
CA ILE A 157 -4.32 -1.70 7.92
C ILE A 157 -3.19 -2.60 8.41
N ASP A 158 -3.09 -2.83 9.75
CA ASP A 158 -2.07 -3.68 10.36
C ASP A 158 -2.13 -5.14 9.85
N ARG A 159 -3.28 -5.57 9.36
CA ARG A 159 -3.50 -6.90 8.79
C ARG A 159 -3.42 -6.95 7.27
N TYR A 160 -3.05 -5.86 6.60
CA TYR A 160 -3.02 -5.74 5.13
C TYR A 160 -4.31 -6.23 4.46
N LYS A 161 -5.44 -6.00 5.12
CA LYS A 161 -6.73 -6.46 4.64
C LYS A 161 -7.33 -5.45 3.66
N ASN A 162 -7.31 -5.76 2.39
CA ASN A 162 -8.01 -5.00 1.35
C ASN A 162 -9.52 -5.03 1.61
N TRP A 163 -10.17 -3.86 1.66
CA TRP A 163 -11.58 -3.77 2.05
C TRP A 163 -12.39 -2.77 1.24
N THR A 164 -11.75 -1.86 0.49
CA THR A 164 -12.44 -0.78 -0.21
C THR A 164 -13.09 -1.24 -1.53
N ASN A 165 -13.85 -0.37 -2.18
CA ASN A 165 -14.36 -0.61 -3.53
C ASN A 165 -13.41 -0.09 -4.64
N GLY A 166 -12.15 0.22 -4.29
CA GLY A 166 -11.13 0.70 -5.21
C GLY A 166 -10.37 1.94 -4.72
N CYS A 167 -10.72 2.50 -3.58
CA CYS A 167 -9.94 3.54 -2.91
C CYS A 167 -8.70 2.97 -2.22
N ILE A 168 -7.80 3.85 -1.87
CA ILE A 168 -6.64 3.61 -1.01
C ILE A 168 -7.03 3.96 0.42
N SER A 169 -6.85 3.05 1.37
CA SER A 169 -7.14 3.30 2.79
C SER A 169 -5.90 3.18 3.65
N MET A 170 -5.77 4.06 4.64
CA MET A 170 -4.67 4.12 5.59
C MET A 170 -5.21 4.38 7.00
N LYS A 171 -4.34 4.32 8.02
CA LYS A 171 -4.75 4.62 9.41
C LYS A 171 -5.24 6.06 9.53
N ASN A 172 -6.15 6.31 10.48
CA ASN A 172 -6.72 7.65 10.65
C ASN A 172 -5.67 8.71 10.99
N ASN A 173 -4.75 8.43 11.90
CA ASN A 173 -3.65 9.35 12.21
C ASN A 173 -2.73 9.59 11.00
N ASP A 174 -2.49 8.58 10.18
CA ASP A 174 -1.63 8.69 8.99
C ASP A 174 -2.29 9.54 7.90
N VAL A 175 -3.61 9.39 7.70
CA VAL A 175 -4.33 10.23 6.72
C VAL A 175 -4.48 11.66 7.21
N GLU A 176 -4.60 11.90 8.51
CA GLU A 176 -4.56 13.25 9.09
C GLU A 176 -3.22 13.92 8.85
N ASP A 177 -2.10 13.21 9.12
CA ASP A 177 -0.75 13.70 8.86
C ASP A 177 -0.54 14.00 7.37
N LEU A 178 -0.85 13.07 6.48
CA LEU A 178 -0.77 13.25 5.03
C LEU A 178 -1.61 14.44 4.57
N TYR A 179 -2.84 14.54 5.06
CA TYR A 179 -3.78 15.62 4.74
C TYR A 179 -3.24 16.99 5.14
N SER A 180 -2.50 17.10 6.26
CA SER A 180 -2.04 18.36 6.80
C SER A 180 -1.15 19.15 5.84
N TYR A 181 -0.25 18.48 5.14
CA TYR A 181 0.75 19.11 4.28
C TYR A 181 0.56 18.93 2.77
N LEU A 182 -0.36 18.07 2.34
CA LEU A 182 -0.50 17.71 0.93
C LEU A 182 -1.35 18.72 0.16
N PRO A 183 -0.85 19.43 -0.86
CA PRO A 183 -1.64 20.40 -1.61
C PRO A 183 -2.55 19.72 -2.66
N VAL A 184 -3.63 20.39 -3.02
CA VAL A 184 -4.41 20.06 -4.23
C VAL A 184 -3.52 20.30 -5.45
N GLY A 185 -3.63 19.43 -6.47
CA GLY A 185 -2.75 19.42 -7.63
C GLY A 185 -1.53 18.51 -7.49
N THR A 186 -1.28 17.92 -6.31
CA THR A 186 -0.19 16.96 -6.12
C THR A 186 -0.33 15.77 -7.06
N SER A 187 0.77 15.41 -7.74
CA SER A 187 0.86 14.23 -8.60
C SER A 187 0.89 12.94 -7.79
N VAL A 188 0.16 11.93 -8.26
CA VAL A 188 0.04 10.62 -7.62
C VAL A 188 0.23 9.53 -8.66
N THR A 189 1.24 8.69 -8.50
CA THR A 189 1.44 7.49 -9.31
C THR A 189 1.02 6.26 -8.53
N ILE A 190 0.14 5.43 -9.09
CA ILE A 190 -0.28 4.15 -8.51
C ILE A 190 0.21 3.04 -9.42
N ARG A 191 0.92 2.09 -8.88
CA ARG A 191 1.51 0.95 -9.59
C ARG A 191 1.44 -0.34 -8.76
N GLN A 192 1.67 -1.45 -9.43
CA GLN A 192 1.93 -2.76 -8.82
C GLN A 192 3.41 -3.05 -8.89
#